data_00e7b5ebec82b8c09265a0a7b8b9b427
#
_entry.id   00e7b5ebec82b8c09265a0a7b8b9b427
#
_cell.length_a   1.000
_cell.length_b   1.000
_cell.length_c   1.000
_cell.angle_alpha   90.00
_cell.angle_beta   90.00
_cell.angle_gamma   90.00
#
_symmetry.space_group_name_H-M   'P 1'
#
loop_
_entity.id
_entity.type
_entity.pdbx_description
1 polymer ?
#
loop_
_entity_poly.entity_id
_entity_poly.type
_entity_poly.pdbx_seq_one_letter_code
_entity_poly.pdbx_strand_id
1 'polypeptide(L)'
;MSVRRTLITISAVSLAVVAGVLIAPKIGEVGHTWTRVSAGDKTWLLAAVGLEVLSFVGYVVLFRAVFVRTESRIDWRESYQITMAGLADTRLLAAGGAGGVALTAWALKRSGMNGRTVTQRMTSFLVILYGVYMAALFVDGAGLATGLFGVHASAAVTIVPAAFGGIVIVSALLMARLRPVSVAPAAAGDERGFRRRARHITLSIAAGVRGALELLRRREVGLVGAIAWWGFDIAVLWASFHAFGAAPPVAAIVMGYFVGTLANTLPLPGGVGGVDGGMIGAFLAFGVDPATAVLAVLSYRAIAFWLPTLPGLVAYFQLRRTVGDWKAEDAAVEPEPVPVAAPARVAIA
;
A
#
# COMPACT_ATOMS: atom_id res chain seq x y z
N MET A 1 8.95 0.28 -35.58
CA MET A 1 8.57 0.59 -34.18
C MET A 1 7.05 0.43 -34.06
N SER A 2 6.55 -0.35 -33.12
CA SER A 2 5.09 -0.57 -33.03
C SER A 2 4.41 0.72 -32.53
N VAL A 3 3.26 1.07 -33.11
CA VAL A 3 2.41 2.24 -32.74
C VAL A 3 2.22 2.33 -31.22
N ARG A 4 2.13 1.19 -30.54
CA ARG A 4 2.04 1.10 -29.07
C ARG A 4 3.26 1.67 -28.34
N ARG A 5 4.50 1.41 -28.85
CA ARG A 5 5.72 1.97 -28.27
C ARG A 5 5.78 3.47 -28.45
N THR A 6 5.41 3.96 -29.63
CA THR A 6 5.36 5.40 -29.92
C THR A 6 4.36 6.12 -29.03
N LEU A 7 3.16 5.57 -28.83
CA LEU A 7 2.15 6.12 -27.92
C LEU A 7 2.64 6.14 -26.47
N ILE A 8 3.27 5.07 -25.97
CA ILE A 8 3.83 5.03 -24.62
C ILE A 8 4.92 6.08 -24.44
N THR A 9 5.81 6.23 -25.43
CA THR A 9 6.88 7.24 -25.37
C THR A 9 6.31 8.65 -25.42
N ILE A 10 5.34 8.94 -26.28
CA ILE A 10 4.67 10.25 -26.34
C ILE A 10 3.95 10.55 -25.03
N SER A 11 3.20 9.58 -24.48
CA SER A 11 2.52 9.76 -23.17
C SER A 11 3.52 10.00 -22.03
N ALA A 12 4.64 9.28 -22.00
CA ALA A 12 5.69 9.47 -20.99
C ALA A 12 6.38 10.85 -21.11
N VAL A 13 6.68 11.27 -22.34
CA VAL A 13 7.27 12.58 -22.60
C VAL A 13 6.28 13.70 -22.28
N SER A 14 5.01 13.57 -22.69
CA SER A 14 3.97 14.55 -22.34
C SER A 14 3.76 14.66 -20.85
N LEU A 15 3.75 13.53 -20.13
CA LEU A 15 3.65 13.51 -18.67
C LEU A 15 4.87 14.15 -18.00
N ALA A 16 6.07 13.90 -18.51
CA ALA A 16 7.31 14.52 -18.02
C ALA A 16 7.32 16.04 -18.27
N VAL A 17 6.83 16.49 -19.44
CA VAL A 17 6.72 17.93 -19.76
C VAL A 17 5.66 18.59 -18.87
N VAL A 18 4.49 17.99 -18.71
CA VAL A 18 3.44 18.51 -17.81
C VAL A 18 3.94 18.57 -16.37
N ALA A 19 4.61 17.51 -15.89
CA ALA A 19 5.24 17.52 -14.57
C ALA A 19 6.31 18.61 -14.47
N GLY A 20 7.15 18.78 -15.48
CA GLY A 20 8.14 19.85 -15.54
C GLY A 20 7.53 21.25 -15.51
N VAL A 21 6.48 21.50 -16.28
CA VAL A 21 5.77 22.79 -16.32
C VAL A 21 5.05 23.09 -15.01
N LEU A 22 4.50 22.06 -14.32
CA LEU A 22 3.85 22.21 -13.01
C LEU A 22 4.86 22.39 -11.87
N ILE A 23 6.06 21.86 -12.01
CA ILE A 23 7.12 21.88 -10.98
C ILE A 23 8.04 23.09 -11.15
N ALA A 24 8.30 23.54 -12.39
CA ALA A 24 9.23 24.63 -12.68
C ALA A 24 8.94 25.94 -11.93
N PRO A 25 7.70 26.45 -11.84
CA PRO A 25 7.42 27.67 -11.05
C PRO A 25 7.58 27.43 -9.54
N LYS A 26 7.49 26.19 -9.08
CA LYS A 26 7.64 25.83 -7.66
C LYS A 26 9.10 25.66 -7.23
N ILE A 27 10.05 25.53 -8.16
CA ILE A 27 11.48 25.37 -7.83
C ILE A 27 12.04 26.63 -7.15
N GLY A 28 11.59 27.83 -7.54
CA GLY A 28 11.94 29.07 -6.85
C GLY A 28 11.39 29.16 -5.42
N GLU A 29 10.18 28.64 -5.19
CA GLU A 29 9.56 28.58 -3.86
C GLU A 29 10.13 27.43 -3.02
N VAL A 30 10.63 26.35 -3.64
CA VAL A 30 11.25 25.20 -2.96
C VAL A 30 12.48 25.62 -2.17
N GLY A 31 13.31 26.56 -2.67
CA GLY A 31 14.45 27.08 -1.93
C GLY A 31 14.05 27.75 -0.62
N HIS A 32 13.00 28.58 -0.64
CA HIS A 32 12.46 29.21 0.57
C HIS A 32 11.71 28.23 1.47
N THR A 33 11.05 27.25 0.90
CA THR A 33 10.35 26.20 1.66
C THR A 33 11.35 25.26 2.33
N TRP A 34 12.44 24.90 1.66
CA TRP A 34 13.49 24.08 2.23
C TRP A 34 14.19 24.73 3.42
N THR A 35 14.51 26.03 3.32
CA THR A 35 15.05 26.78 4.46
C THR A 35 14.08 26.85 5.64
N ARG A 36 12.77 26.94 5.39
CA ARG A 36 11.75 26.89 6.46
C ARG A 36 11.59 25.50 7.04
N VAL A 37 11.61 24.44 6.23
CA VAL A 37 11.58 23.05 6.69
C VAL A 37 12.82 22.73 7.53
N SER A 38 14.00 23.20 7.12
CA SER A 38 15.24 23.00 7.88
C SER A 38 15.33 23.83 9.17
N ALA A 39 14.49 24.84 9.32
CA ALA A 39 14.34 25.65 10.55
C ALA A 39 13.43 24.99 11.59
N GLY A 40 12.74 23.89 11.25
CA GLY A 40 11.93 23.13 12.20
C GLY A 40 12.76 22.52 13.34
N ASP A 41 12.10 22.27 14.48
CA ASP A 41 12.74 21.65 15.64
C ASP A 41 13.30 20.27 15.26
N LYS A 42 14.62 20.15 15.31
CA LYS A 42 15.36 18.95 14.91
C LYS A 42 15.01 17.74 15.77
N THR A 43 14.64 17.94 17.04
CA THR A 43 14.27 16.86 17.95
C THR A 43 12.99 16.18 17.46
N TRP A 44 11.99 16.97 17.08
CA TRP A 44 10.74 16.45 16.55
C TRP A 44 10.92 15.83 15.16
N LEU A 45 11.76 16.39 14.30
CA LEU A 45 12.07 15.80 13.00
C LEU A 45 12.81 14.46 13.13
N LEU A 46 13.75 14.33 14.07
CA LEU A 46 14.40 13.05 14.37
C LEU A 46 13.42 12.05 14.98
N ALA A 47 12.54 12.49 15.89
CA ALA A 47 11.48 11.64 16.41
C ALA A 47 10.57 11.13 15.29
N ALA A 48 10.20 11.98 14.33
CA ALA A 48 9.42 11.61 13.16
C ALA A 48 10.11 10.51 12.33
N VAL A 49 11.43 10.61 12.10
CA VAL A 49 12.21 9.55 11.42
C VAL A 49 12.17 8.24 12.21
N GLY A 50 12.31 8.29 13.54
CA GLY A 50 12.21 7.11 14.39
C GLY A 50 10.82 6.45 14.34
N LEU A 51 9.75 7.26 14.35
CA LEU A 51 8.38 6.81 14.22
C LEU A 51 8.13 6.15 12.85
N GLU A 52 8.70 6.70 11.80
CA GLU A 52 8.61 6.10 10.45
C GLU A 52 9.27 4.72 10.39
N VAL A 53 10.43 4.55 11.02
CA VAL A 53 11.07 3.22 11.13
C VAL A 53 10.15 2.24 11.86
N LEU A 54 9.48 2.66 12.95
CA LEU A 54 8.53 1.82 13.67
C LEU A 54 7.31 1.47 12.81
N SER A 55 6.83 2.41 12.00
CA SER A 55 5.77 2.18 11.02
C SER A 55 6.16 1.04 10.07
N PHE A 56 7.36 1.09 9.45
CA PHE A 56 7.83 0.01 8.58
C PHE A 56 8.02 -1.32 9.28
N VAL A 57 8.50 -1.33 10.52
CA VAL A 57 8.56 -2.55 11.33
C VAL A 57 7.15 -3.14 11.47
N GLY A 58 6.14 -2.32 11.77
CA GLY A 58 4.74 -2.74 11.81
C GLY A 58 4.29 -3.38 10.49
N TYR A 59 4.64 -2.78 9.36
CA TYR A 59 4.30 -3.31 8.03
C TYR A 59 4.96 -4.66 7.74
N VAL A 60 6.25 -4.83 8.07
CA VAL A 60 6.96 -6.11 7.94
C VAL A 60 6.37 -7.18 8.85
N VAL A 61 6.02 -6.83 10.09
CA VAL A 61 5.36 -7.74 11.04
C VAL A 61 4.01 -8.21 10.49
N LEU A 62 3.19 -7.29 9.96
CA LEU A 62 1.93 -7.63 9.30
C LEU A 62 2.15 -8.55 8.10
N PHE A 63 3.12 -8.23 7.25
CA PHE A 63 3.47 -9.06 6.10
C PHE A 63 3.78 -10.49 6.54
N ARG A 64 4.64 -10.65 7.55
CA ARG A 64 5.01 -11.96 8.07
C ARG A 64 3.82 -12.73 8.62
N ALA A 65 2.95 -12.08 9.40
CA ALA A 65 1.74 -12.72 9.95
C ALA A 65 0.82 -13.31 8.87
N VAL A 66 0.73 -12.65 7.71
CA VAL A 66 -0.14 -13.09 6.63
C VAL A 66 0.53 -14.08 5.69
N PHE A 67 1.80 -13.86 5.34
CA PHE A 67 2.45 -14.61 4.26
C PHE A 67 3.43 -15.69 4.72
N VAL A 68 4.10 -15.51 5.85
CA VAL A 68 5.13 -16.44 6.30
C VAL A 68 4.52 -17.61 7.09
N ARG A 69 4.95 -18.82 6.77
CA ARG A 69 4.61 -20.07 7.48
C ARG A 69 5.90 -20.80 7.81
N THR A 70 5.82 -21.77 8.69
CA THR A 70 6.98 -22.53 9.22
C THR A 70 7.89 -23.13 8.14
N GLU A 71 7.33 -23.48 6.98
CA GLU A 71 8.07 -24.07 5.85
C GLU A 71 8.39 -23.05 4.75
N SER A 72 8.27 -21.77 5.01
CA SER A 72 8.52 -20.72 4.02
C SER A 72 10.02 -20.45 3.89
N ARG A 73 10.50 -20.26 2.65
CA ARG A 73 11.85 -19.73 2.36
C ARG A 73 12.02 -18.25 2.72
N ILE A 74 10.95 -17.60 3.22
CA ILE A 74 10.91 -16.17 3.50
C ILE A 74 11.21 -15.93 4.98
N ASP A 75 12.40 -15.47 5.29
CA ASP A 75 12.82 -15.03 6.60
C ASP A 75 12.55 -13.54 6.84
N TRP A 76 13.12 -12.97 7.90
CA TRP A 76 13.00 -11.54 8.19
C TRP A 76 13.64 -10.66 7.12
N ARG A 77 14.78 -11.10 6.58
CA ARG A 77 15.51 -10.40 5.51
C ARG A 77 14.69 -10.32 4.24
N GLU A 78 14.15 -11.44 3.77
CA GLU A 78 13.31 -11.51 2.58
C GLU A 78 12.00 -10.76 2.79
N SER A 79 11.41 -10.85 3.99
CA SER A 79 10.21 -10.07 4.36
C SER A 79 10.46 -8.56 4.23
N TYR A 80 11.59 -8.07 4.74
CA TYR A 80 12.02 -6.68 4.58
C TYR A 80 12.23 -6.32 3.10
N GLN A 81 12.96 -7.15 2.35
CA GLN A 81 13.22 -6.89 0.93
C GLN A 81 11.93 -6.80 0.12
N ILE A 82 11.00 -7.75 0.31
CA ILE A 82 9.73 -7.78 -0.42
C ILE A 82 8.87 -6.56 -0.07
N THR A 83 8.76 -6.22 1.21
CA THR A 83 7.91 -5.10 1.64
C THR A 83 8.48 -3.76 1.21
N MET A 84 9.77 -3.51 1.41
CA MET A 84 10.42 -2.25 1.06
C MET A 84 10.51 -2.06 -0.45
N ALA A 85 10.84 -3.12 -1.21
CA ALA A 85 10.84 -3.07 -2.67
C ALA A 85 9.43 -2.81 -3.21
N GLY A 86 8.41 -3.46 -2.66
CA GLY A 86 7.01 -3.24 -3.04
C GLY A 86 6.53 -1.82 -2.77
N LEU A 87 6.94 -1.22 -1.66
CA LEU A 87 6.63 0.18 -1.33
C LEU A 87 7.34 1.15 -2.28
N ALA A 88 8.63 0.94 -2.57
CA ALA A 88 9.35 1.77 -3.54
C ALA A 88 8.73 1.69 -4.93
N ASP A 89 8.35 0.48 -5.38
CA ASP A 89 7.69 0.27 -6.67
C ASP A 89 6.33 0.98 -6.73
N THR A 90 5.53 0.91 -5.65
CA THR A 90 4.27 1.65 -5.52
C THR A 90 4.44 3.16 -5.64
N ARG A 91 5.53 3.70 -5.06
CA ARG A 91 5.80 5.14 -5.02
C ARG A 91 6.37 5.68 -6.33
N LEU A 92 7.22 4.91 -7.00
CA LEU A 92 7.90 5.32 -8.23
C LEU A 92 7.04 5.09 -9.48
N LEU A 93 6.19 4.05 -9.49
CA LEU A 93 5.32 3.76 -10.63
C LEU A 93 3.95 4.40 -10.42
N ALA A 94 3.52 5.19 -11.39
CA ALA A 94 2.22 5.88 -11.42
C ALA A 94 1.02 4.92 -11.64
N ALA A 95 1.00 3.78 -10.97
CA ALA A 95 0.01 2.73 -11.20
C ALA A 95 -1.00 2.56 -10.05
N GLY A 96 -1.24 3.62 -9.26
CA GLY A 96 -2.23 3.57 -8.17
C GLY A 96 -2.00 2.44 -7.16
N GLY A 97 -0.74 2.14 -6.82
CA GLY A 97 -0.37 1.06 -5.89
C GLY A 97 -0.26 -0.34 -6.52
N ALA A 98 -0.67 -0.51 -7.79
CA ALA A 98 -0.67 -1.81 -8.44
C ALA A 98 0.74 -2.40 -8.64
N GLY A 99 1.77 -1.56 -8.77
CA GLY A 99 3.16 -1.98 -8.95
C GLY A 99 3.65 -2.83 -7.77
N GLY A 100 3.57 -2.29 -6.55
CA GLY A 100 4.00 -3.00 -5.34
C GLY A 100 3.22 -4.30 -5.08
N VAL A 101 1.92 -4.31 -5.38
CA VAL A 101 1.09 -5.53 -5.30
C VAL A 101 1.61 -6.57 -6.29
N ALA A 102 1.92 -6.18 -7.53
CA ALA A 102 2.43 -7.08 -8.57
C ALA A 102 3.83 -7.61 -8.21
N LEU A 103 4.73 -6.75 -7.72
CA LEU A 103 6.07 -7.14 -7.29
C LEU A 103 6.02 -8.12 -6.11
N THR A 104 5.20 -7.82 -5.11
CA THR A 104 5.00 -8.70 -3.95
C THR A 104 4.45 -10.07 -4.38
N ALA A 105 3.42 -10.10 -5.23
CA ALA A 105 2.86 -11.33 -5.75
C ALA A 105 3.89 -12.14 -6.58
N TRP A 106 4.73 -11.45 -7.36
CA TRP A 106 5.81 -12.09 -8.10
C TRP A 106 6.84 -12.74 -7.16
N ALA A 107 7.32 -12.02 -6.14
CA ALA A 107 8.27 -12.54 -5.18
C ALA A 107 7.72 -13.75 -4.41
N LEU A 108 6.47 -13.68 -3.96
CA LEU A 108 5.79 -14.76 -3.27
C LEU A 108 5.62 -16.02 -4.13
N LYS A 109 5.36 -15.87 -5.43
CA LYS A 109 5.34 -17.00 -6.36
C LYS A 109 6.72 -17.60 -6.55
N ARG A 110 7.75 -16.76 -6.60
CA ARG A 110 9.15 -17.22 -6.73
C ARG A 110 9.67 -17.92 -5.48
N SER A 111 9.12 -17.62 -4.29
CA SER A 111 9.42 -18.37 -3.07
C SER A 111 8.74 -19.75 -2.99
N GLY A 112 8.08 -20.22 -4.07
CA GLY A 112 7.39 -21.50 -4.13
C GLY A 112 5.91 -21.45 -3.75
N MET A 113 5.35 -20.28 -3.42
CA MET A 113 3.94 -20.17 -3.04
C MET A 113 3.02 -20.34 -4.24
N ASN A 114 2.01 -21.21 -4.12
CA ASN A 114 1.00 -21.41 -5.16
C ASN A 114 0.23 -20.12 -5.46
N GLY A 115 -0.01 -19.84 -6.74
CA GLY A 115 -0.66 -18.62 -7.21
C GLY A 115 -2.04 -18.37 -6.60
N ARG A 116 -2.84 -19.39 -6.33
CA ARG A 116 -4.13 -19.28 -5.65
C ARG A 116 -3.96 -18.81 -4.20
N THR A 117 -3.00 -19.38 -3.50
CA THR A 117 -2.64 -18.97 -2.12
C THR A 117 -2.12 -17.54 -2.08
N VAL A 118 -1.26 -17.16 -3.04
CA VAL A 118 -0.77 -15.76 -3.17
C VAL A 118 -1.95 -14.81 -3.30
N THR A 119 -2.86 -15.05 -4.24
CA THR A 119 -4.03 -14.18 -4.45
C THR A 119 -4.89 -14.08 -3.18
N GLN A 120 -5.18 -15.20 -2.53
CA GLN A 120 -6.01 -15.21 -1.33
C GLN A 120 -5.34 -14.44 -0.17
N ARG A 121 -4.06 -14.69 0.11
CA ARG A 121 -3.32 -14.01 1.18
C ARG A 121 -3.10 -12.53 0.88
N MET A 122 -2.79 -12.17 -0.38
CA MET A 122 -2.72 -10.77 -0.79
C MET A 122 -4.03 -10.03 -0.54
N THR A 123 -5.17 -10.65 -0.89
CA THR A 123 -6.48 -10.04 -0.61
C THR A 123 -6.73 -9.92 0.89
N SER A 124 -6.41 -10.96 1.69
CA SER A 124 -6.53 -10.87 3.16
C SER A 124 -5.64 -9.79 3.75
N PHE A 125 -4.40 -9.67 3.27
CA PHE A 125 -3.46 -8.63 3.68
C PHE A 125 -4.02 -7.22 3.43
N LEU A 126 -4.53 -6.96 2.23
CA LEU A 126 -5.12 -5.67 1.88
C LEU A 126 -6.39 -5.39 2.69
N VAL A 127 -7.23 -6.42 2.93
CA VAL A 127 -8.43 -6.28 3.77
C VAL A 127 -8.07 -5.91 5.21
N ILE A 128 -7.03 -6.51 5.79
CA ILE A 128 -6.58 -6.17 7.14
C ILE A 128 -6.00 -4.76 7.16
N LEU A 129 -5.09 -4.45 6.23
CA LEU A 129 -4.44 -3.16 6.15
C LEU A 129 -5.44 -2.01 5.99
N TYR A 130 -6.31 -2.09 4.98
CA TYR A 130 -7.32 -1.08 4.72
C TYR A 130 -8.53 -1.18 5.64
N GLY A 131 -8.75 -2.32 6.30
CA GLY A 131 -9.76 -2.49 7.34
C GLY A 131 -9.48 -1.58 8.54
N VAL A 132 -8.23 -1.49 8.98
CA VAL A 132 -7.80 -0.54 10.02
C VAL A 132 -8.03 0.91 9.57
N TYR A 133 -7.66 1.23 8.33
CA TYR A 133 -7.90 2.54 7.73
C TYR A 133 -9.40 2.92 7.73
N MET A 134 -10.28 2.02 7.28
CA MET A 134 -11.73 2.27 7.24
C MET A 134 -12.33 2.36 8.64
N ALA A 135 -11.84 1.54 9.57
CA ALA A 135 -12.27 1.61 10.97
C ALA A 135 -11.88 2.93 11.62
N ALA A 136 -10.67 3.41 11.35
CA ALA A 136 -10.21 4.71 11.84
C ALA A 136 -11.05 5.87 11.27
N LEU A 137 -11.31 5.88 9.96
CA LEU A 137 -12.22 6.87 9.34
C LEU A 137 -13.61 6.88 9.98
N PHE A 138 -14.17 5.69 10.24
CA PHE A 138 -15.48 5.56 10.86
C PHE A 138 -15.49 6.07 12.29
N VAL A 139 -14.57 5.60 13.12
CA VAL A 139 -14.51 5.92 14.56
C VAL A 139 -14.17 7.38 14.78
N ASP A 140 -13.14 7.87 14.09
CA ASP A 140 -12.70 9.25 14.25
C ASP A 140 -13.73 10.24 13.68
N GLY A 141 -14.29 9.96 12.50
CA GLY A 141 -15.31 10.80 11.90
C GLY A 141 -16.61 10.82 12.69
N ALA A 142 -17.04 9.69 13.28
CA ALA A 142 -18.20 9.63 14.16
C ALA A 142 -17.93 10.39 15.47
N GLY A 143 -16.75 10.25 16.06
CA GLY A 143 -16.35 10.97 17.27
C GLY A 143 -16.31 12.49 17.06
N LEU A 144 -15.78 12.95 15.91
CA LEU A 144 -15.79 14.35 15.53
C LEU A 144 -17.22 14.87 15.28
N ALA A 145 -18.06 14.10 14.59
CA ALA A 145 -19.44 14.49 14.29
C ALA A 145 -20.32 14.61 15.54
N THR A 146 -20.05 13.78 16.57
CA THR A 146 -20.77 13.82 17.84
C THR A 146 -20.19 14.82 18.84
N GLY A 147 -19.09 15.51 18.50
CA GLY A 147 -18.41 16.42 19.42
C GLY A 147 -17.61 15.74 20.53
N LEU A 148 -17.46 14.40 20.50
CA LEU A 148 -16.74 13.62 21.53
C LEU A 148 -15.31 14.10 21.74
N PHE A 149 -14.66 14.56 20.68
CA PHE A 149 -13.26 15.02 20.71
C PHE A 149 -13.12 16.53 20.92
N GLY A 150 -14.21 17.26 21.20
CA GLY A 150 -14.18 18.70 21.46
C GLY A 150 -13.75 19.56 20.25
N VAL A 151 -13.74 18.99 19.06
CA VAL A 151 -13.37 19.67 17.81
C VAL A 151 -14.61 19.80 16.95
N HIS A 152 -14.89 21.02 16.51
CA HIS A 152 -15.99 21.29 15.57
C HIS A 152 -15.45 21.43 14.14
N ALA A 153 -15.99 20.65 13.22
CA ALA A 153 -15.67 20.71 11.81
C ALA A 153 -16.92 20.47 10.96
N SER A 154 -16.84 20.82 9.69
CA SER A 154 -17.97 20.63 8.78
C SER A 154 -18.33 19.15 8.57
N ALA A 155 -19.58 18.87 8.24
CA ALA A 155 -20.06 17.52 7.93
C ALA A 155 -19.27 16.87 6.79
N ALA A 156 -18.70 17.66 5.91
CA ALA A 156 -17.92 17.17 4.77
C ALA A 156 -16.62 16.43 5.22
N VAL A 157 -15.98 16.88 6.29
CA VAL A 157 -14.74 16.28 6.80
C VAL A 157 -14.98 15.38 8.03
N THR A 158 -16.21 15.20 8.47
CA THR A 158 -16.58 14.35 9.62
C THR A 158 -17.53 13.23 9.20
N ILE A 159 -18.76 13.59 8.82
CA ILE A 159 -19.82 12.61 8.52
C ILE A 159 -19.54 11.85 7.21
N VAL A 160 -19.06 12.54 6.17
CA VAL A 160 -18.82 11.89 4.86
C VAL A 160 -17.74 10.81 4.96
N PRO A 161 -16.54 11.05 5.55
CA PRO A 161 -15.54 10.00 5.74
C PRO A 161 -16.03 8.88 6.66
N ALA A 162 -16.76 9.20 7.74
CA ALA A 162 -17.35 8.20 8.63
C ALA A 162 -18.34 7.29 7.89
N ALA A 163 -19.27 7.86 7.14
CA ALA A 163 -20.23 7.11 6.34
C ALA A 163 -19.53 6.22 5.31
N PHE A 164 -18.52 6.75 4.60
CA PHE A 164 -17.73 5.99 3.66
C PHE A 164 -17.04 4.78 4.32
N GLY A 165 -16.31 4.99 5.44
CA GLY A 165 -15.66 3.92 6.19
C GLY A 165 -16.65 2.86 6.66
N GLY A 166 -17.78 3.29 7.23
CA GLY A 166 -18.86 2.41 7.70
C GLY A 166 -19.48 1.58 6.58
N ILE A 167 -19.79 2.19 5.44
CA ILE A 167 -20.35 1.49 4.27
C ILE A 167 -19.37 0.45 3.75
N VAL A 168 -18.07 0.77 3.65
CA VAL A 168 -17.06 -0.18 3.19
C VAL A 168 -16.93 -1.37 4.15
N ILE A 169 -16.90 -1.12 5.46
CA ILE A 169 -16.83 -2.18 6.48
C ILE A 169 -18.08 -3.08 6.40
N VAL A 170 -19.28 -2.50 6.39
CA VAL A 170 -20.53 -3.27 6.31
C VAL A 170 -20.58 -4.08 5.02
N SER A 171 -20.21 -3.49 3.89
CA SER A 171 -20.16 -4.18 2.59
C SER A 171 -19.18 -5.36 2.61
N ALA A 172 -17.99 -5.19 3.22
CA ALA A 172 -17.00 -6.25 3.37
C ALA A 172 -17.54 -7.40 4.24
N LEU A 173 -18.18 -7.09 5.37
CA LEU A 173 -18.78 -8.08 6.27
C LEU A 173 -19.94 -8.83 5.60
N LEU A 174 -20.77 -8.14 4.82
CA LEU A 174 -21.83 -8.78 4.03
C LEU A 174 -21.24 -9.70 2.95
N MET A 175 -20.20 -9.27 2.25
CA MET A 175 -19.49 -10.11 1.27
C MET A 175 -18.89 -11.35 1.92
N ALA A 176 -18.40 -11.29 3.17
CA ALA A 176 -17.88 -12.44 3.89
C ALA A 176 -18.94 -13.54 4.08
N ARG A 177 -20.22 -13.19 4.14
CA ARG A 177 -21.35 -14.13 4.26
C ARG A 177 -21.70 -14.83 2.94
N LEU A 178 -21.20 -14.32 1.80
CA LEU A 178 -21.43 -14.98 0.51
C LEU A 178 -20.74 -16.35 0.52
N ARG A 179 -21.52 -17.42 0.37
CA ARG A 179 -20.97 -18.77 0.30
C ARG A 179 -20.12 -18.95 -0.96
N PRO A 180 -18.98 -19.64 -0.88
CA PRO A 180 -18.26 -20.05 -2.08
C PRO A 180 -19.18 -20.98 -2.88
N VAL A 181 -19.76 -20.47 -3.96
CA VAL A 181 -20.43 -21.35 -4.91
C VAL A 181 -19.34 -22.13 -5.61
N SER A 182 -19.34 -23.45 -5.43
CA SER A 182 -18.52 -24.36 -6.22
C SER A 182 -18.83 -24.08 -7.69
N VAL A 183 -17.90 -23.45 -8.40
CA VAL A 183 -18.05 -23.23 -9.84
C VAL A 183 -17.72 -24.57 -10.46
N ALA A 184 -18.75 -25.39 -10.71
CA ALA A 184 -18.64 -26.45 -11.70
C ALA A 184 -18.08 -25.86 -13.00
N PRO A 185 -17.19 -26.56 -13.74
CA PRO A 185 -16.74 -26.09 -15.02
C PRO A 185 -17.99 -25.85 -15.88
N ALA A 186 -18.34 -24.58 -16.10
CA ALA A 186 -19.48 -24.24 -16.89
C ALA A 186 -19.26 -24.76 -18.31
N ALA A 187 -20.22 -25.55 -18.78
CA ALA A 187 -20.36 -25.88 -20.18
C ALA A 187 -20.24 -24.58 -21.02
N ALA A 188 -19.54 -24.67 -22.11
CA ALA A 188 -19.25 -23.56 -23.01
C ALA A 188 -20.58 -22.98 -23.55
N GLY A 189 -21.05 -21.91 -22.98
CA GLY A 189 -22.28 -21.20 -23.32
C GLY A 189 -22.30 -19.84 -22.67
N ASP A 190 -21.88 -18.87 -23.42
CA ASP A 190 -22.24 -17.45 -23.53
C ASP A 190 -22.76 -16.68 -22.30
N GLU A 191 -22.08 -16.73 -21.17
CA GLU A 191 -22.16 -15.63 -20.19
C GLU A 191 -21.13 -14.56 -20.59
N ARG A 192 -21.61 -13.39 -21.01
CA ARG A 192 -20.82 -12.21 -21.40
C ARG A 192 -19.65 -12.06 -20.44
N GLY A 193 -18.40 -12.09 -20.94
CA GLY A 193 -17.15 -12.18 -20.20
C GLY A 193 -16.99 -11.18 -19.04
N PHE A 194 -17.75 -10.06 -19.07
CA PHE A 194 -17.81 -9.07 -18.01
C PHE A 194 -18.46 -9.60 -16.71
N ARG A 195 -19.63 -10.27 -16.80
CA ARG A 195 -20.33 -10.81 -15.61
C ARG A 195 -19.52 -11.92 -14.93
N ARG A 196 -18.87 -12.78 -15.72
CA ARG A 196 -17.98 -13.81 -15.22
C ARG A 196 -16.78 -13.21 -14.50
N ARG A 197 -16.16 -12.17 -15.07
CA ARG A 197 -15.03 -11.47 -14.45
C ARG A 197 -15.43 -10.75 -13.17
N ALA A 198 -16.57 -10.04 -13.15
CA ALA A 198 -17.09 -9.37 -11.97
C ALA A 198 -17.39 -10.39 -10.85
N ARG A 199 -18.01 -11.52 -11.15
CA ARG A 199 -18.27 -12.61 -10.19
C ARG A 199 -16.97 -13.19 -9.61
N HIS A 200 -15.97 -13.42 -10.46
CA HIS A 200 -14.64 -13.89 -9.98
C HIS A 200 -13.98 -12.90 -9.03
N ILE A 201 -14.02 -11.61 -9.33
CA ILE A 201 -13.48 -10.56 -8.45
C ILE A 201 -14.23 -10.55 -7.12
N THR A 202 -15.56 -10.54 -7.13
CA THR A 202 -16.39 -10.54 -5.91
C THR A 202 -16.12 -11.76 -5.03
N LEU A 203 -16.01 -12.95 -5.61
CA LEU A 203 -15.70 -14.17 -4.86
C LEU A 203 -14.27 -14.18 -4.30
N SER A 204 -13.32 -13.61 -5.02
CA SER A 204 -11.93 -13.45 -4.54
C SER A 204 -11.84 -12.48 -3.37
N ILE A 205 -12.55 -11.35 -3.43
CA ILE A 205 -12.65 -10.38 -2.34
C ILE A 205 -13.33 -11.06 -1.13
N ALA A 206 -14.46 -11.73 -1.32
CA ALA A 206 -15.15 -12.44 -0.25
C ALA A 206 -14.28 -13.51 0.41
N ALA A 207 -13.47 -14.24 -0.36
CA ALA A 207 -12.50 -15.19 0.18
C ALA A 207 -11.39 -14.50 0.99
N GLY A 208 -10.90 -13.35 0.52
CA GLY A 208 -9.92 -12.54 1.24
C GLY A 208 -10.47 -11.98 2.56
N VAL A 209 -11.71 -11.49 2.56
CA VAL A 209 -12.36 -11.01 3.80
C VAL A 209 -12.52 -12.15 4.81
N ARG A 210 -12.96 -13.34 4.37
CA ARG A 210 -13.03 -14.51 5.25
C ARG A 210 -11.67 -14.92 5.82
N GLY A 211 -10.62 -14.89 4.97
CA GLY A 211 -9.25 -15.15 5.42
C GLY A 211 -8.76 -14.14 6.46
N ALA A 212 -9.07 -12.85 6.26
CA ALA A 212 -8.76 -11.80 7.22
C ALA A 212 -9.49 -12.01 8.56
N LEU A 213 -10.80 -12.33 8.53
CA LEU A 213 -11.59 -12.62 9.73
C LEU A 213 -11.10 -13.87 10.46
N GLU A 214 -10.63 -14.88 9.74
CA GLU A 214 -10.04 -16.08 10.34
C GLU A 214 -8.73 -15.76 11.07
N LEU A 215 -7.85 -14.93 10.47
CA LEU A 215 -6.63 -14.48 11.13
C LEU A 215 -6.94 -13.67 12.40
N LEU A 216 -7.95 -12.80 12.35
CA LEU A 216 -8.42 -12.05 13.52
C LEU A 216 -8.95 -12.98 14.63
N ARG A 217 -9.73 -14.00 14.28
CA ARG A 217 -10.25 -15.00 15.23
C ARG A 217 -9.14 -15.81 15.88
N ARG A 218 -8.10 -16.13 15.14
CA ARG A 218 -6.90 -16.81 15.65
C ARG A 218 -6.03 -15.94 16.53
N ARG A 219 -6.36 -14.63 16.66
CA ARG A 219 -5.62 -13.65 17.44
C ARG A 219 -4.13 -13.59 17.05
N GLU A 220 -3.86 -13.69 15.78
CA GLU A 220 -2.49 -13.57 15.26
C GLU A 220 -1.90 -12.22 15.68
N VAL A 221 -0.95 -12.25 16.60
CA VAL A 221 -0.36 -11.03 17.22
C VAL A 221 0.23 -10.10 16.17
N GLY A 222 0.79 -10.66 15.09
CA GLY A 222 1.36 -9.87 14.00
C GLY A 222 0.38 -8.95 13.27
N LEU A 223 -0.95 -9.14 13.46
CA LEU A 223 -1.96 -8.24 12.88
C LEU A 223 -1.94 -6.85 13.53
N VAL A 224 -1.41 -6.72 14.76
CA VAL A 224 -1.13 -5.42 15.40
C VAL A 224 -0.21 -4.57 14.52
N GLY A 225 0.59 -5.22 13.65
CA GLY A 225 1.41 -4.53 12.65
C GLY A 225 0.62 -3.60 11.73
N ALA A 226 -0.67 -3.88 11.43
CA ALA A 226 -1.51 -2.97 10.65
C ALA A 226 -1.83 -1.68 11.43
N ILE A 227 -2.09 -1.80 12.73
CA ILE A 227 -2.33 -0.64 13.60
C ILE A 227 -1.02 0.14 13.78
N ALA A 228 0.09 -0.57 13.98
CA ALA A 228 1.41 0.05 14.09
C ALA A 228 1.79 0.83 12.81
N TRP A 229 1.56 0.24 11.64
CA TRP A 229 1.79 0.90 10.35
C TRP A 229 1.08 2.25 10.25
N TRP A 230 -0.24 2.25 10.38
CA TRP A 230 -1.03 3.49 10.28
C TRP A 230 -0.79 4.43 11.47
N GLY A 231 -0.72 3.90 12.68
CA GLY A 231 -0.58 4.69 13.90
C GLY A 231 0.75 5.43 13.97
N PHE A 232 1.86 4.77 13.65
CA PHE A 232 3.17 5.42 13.64
C PHE A 232 3.33 6.37 12.45
N ASP A 233 2.75 6.07 11.29
CA ASP A 233 2.77 7.00 10.15
C ASP A 233 1.97 8.28 10.45
N ILE A 234 0.81 8.16 11.12
CA ILE A 234 0.07 9.33 11.65
C ILE A 234 0.91 10.07 12.71
N ALA A 235 1.63 9.35 13.56
CA ALA A 235 2.52 9.95 14.54
C ALA A 235 3.69 10.70 13.91
N VAL A 236 4.17 10.29 12.72
CA VAL A 236 5.14 11.08 11.93
C VAL A 236 4.55 12.44 11.57
N LEU A 237 3.30 12.47 11.10
CA LEU A 237 2.61 13.72 10.79
C LEU A 237 2.40 14.58 12.03
N TRP A 238 2.00 13.98 13.15
CA TRP A 238 1.87 14.65 14.44
C TRP A 238 3.20 15.26 14.91
N ALA A 239 4.31 14.52 14.83
CA ALA A 239 5.64 15.02 15.15
C ALA A 239 6.08 16.15 14.19
N SER A 240 5.70 16.05 12.90
CA SER A 240 5.95 17.08 11.92
C SER A 240 5.24 18.39 12.27
N PHE A 241 4.02 18.36 12.78
CA PHE A 241 3.35 19.55 13.30
C PHE A 241 4.10 20.18 14.49
N HIS A 242 4.53 19.35 15.43
CA HIS A 242 5.30 19.84 16.59
C HIS A 242 6.65 20.46 16.23
N ALA A 243 7.24 20.04 15.10
CA ALA A 243 8.48 20.66 14.61
C ALA A 243 8.30 22.14 14.18
N PHE A 244 7.07 22.57 13.88
CA PHE A 244 6.78 23.94 13.40
C PHE A 244 5.83 24.71 14.32
N GLY A 245 5.49 24.20 15.49
CA GLY A 245 4.64 24.87 16.46
C GLY A 245 3.67 23.95 17.17
N ALA A 246 2.46 24.45 17.46
CA ALA A 246 1.45 23.66 18.11
C ALA A 246 0.76 22.69 17.14
N ALA A 247 0.72 21.41 17.49
CA ALA A 247 -0.04 20.43 16.73
C ALA A 247 -1.56 20.64 16.94
N PRO A 248 -2.37 20.47 15.91
CA PRO A 248 -3.82 20.42 16.07
C PRO A 248 -4.23 19.19 16.91
N PRO A 249 -5.48 19.16 17.41
CA PRO A 249 -5.99 17.99 18.13
C PRO A 249 -5.78 16.69 17.35
N VAL A 250 -5.46 15.60 18.06
CA VAL A 250 -5.11 14.30 17.44
C VAL A 250 -6.20 13.82 16.47
N ALA A 251 -7.48 14.01 16.82
CA ALA A 251 -8.58 13.65 15.92
C ALA A 251 -8.54 14.44 14.59
N ALA A 252 -8.18 15.73 14.61
CA ALA A 252 -8.00 16.49 13.38
C ALA A 252 -6.80 15.97 12.55
N ILE A 253 -5.71 15.53 13.20
CA ILE A 253 -4.56 14.93 12.52
C ILE A 253 -4.95 13.61 11.86
N VAL A 254 -5.62 12.72 12.60
CA VAL A 254 -6.09 11.42 12.10
C VAL A 254 -7.01 11.61 10.90
N MET A 255 -8.00 12.51 11.01
CA MET A 255 -8.92 12.77 9.92
C MET A 255 -8.23 13.41 8.71
N GLY A 256 -7.40 14.43 8.93
CA GLY A 256 -6.65 15.09 7.86
C GLY A 256 -5.72 14.14 7.12
N TYR A 257 -5.06 13.26 7.86
CA TYR A 257 -4.22 12.20 7.30
C TYR A 257 -5.04 11.27 6.38
N PHE A 258 -6.14 10.69 6.89
CA PHE A 258 -6.92 9.74 6.14
C PHE A 258 -7.68 10.36 4.96
N VAL A 259 -8.22 11.56 5.12
CA VAL A 259 -8.84 12.30 4.01
C VAL A 259 -7.82 12.62 2.92
N GLY A 260 -6.63 13.06 3.30
CA GLY A 260 -5.56 13.31 2.35
C GLY A 260 -5.12 12.05 1.61
N THR A 261 -4.93 10.95 2.34
CA THR A 261 -4.51 9.66 1.72
C THR A 261 -5.56 9.04 0.81
N LEU A 262 -6.85 9.40 0.91
CA LEU A 262 -7.86 9.01 -0.10
C LEU A 262 -7.47 9.45 -1.52
N ALA A 263 -6.74 10.56 -1.65
CA ALA A 263 -6.27 11.03 -2.95
C ALA A 263 -5.25 10.07 -3.62
N ASN A 264 -4.67 9.10 -2.91
CA ASN A 264 -3.89 8.02 -3.51
C ASN A 264 -4.71 7.09 -4.43
N THR A 265 -6.03 7.15 -4.37
CA THR A 265 -6.90 6.44 -5.34
C THR A 265 -6.86 7.06 -6.72
N LEU A 266 -6.44 8.33 -6.81
CA LEU A 266 -6.22 8.99 -8.08
C LEU A 266 -4.91 8.47 -8.70
N PRO A 267 -4.85 8.26 -10.02
CA PRO A 267 -3.66 7.73 -10.69
C PRO A 267 -2.58 8.82 -10.87
N LEU A 268 -2.18 9.43 -9.74
CA LEU A 268 -1.12 10.44 -9.70
C LEU A 268 0.19 9.77 -9.26
N PRO A 269 1.31 10.04 -9.96
CA PRO A 269 2.62 9.49 -9.58
C PRO A 269 2.96 9.84 -8.13
N GLY A 270 3.12 8.84 -7.28
CA GLY A 270 3.44 9.03 -5.86
C GLY A 270 2.39 9.80 -5.05
N GLY A 271 1.18 10.03 -5.61
CA GLY A 271 0.16 10.86 -4.97
C GLY A 271 0.54 12.35 -4.84
N VAL A 272 1.63 12.77 -5.50
CA VAL A 272 2.17 14.16 -5.39
C VAL A 272 1.12 15.17 -5.83
N GLY A 273 0.91 16.17 -5.01
CA GLY A 273 -0.10 17.22 -5.19
C GLY A 273 -1.51 16.80 -4.75
N GLY A 274 -1.93 15.55 -4.98
CA GLY A 274 -3.25 15.06 -4.57
C GLY A 274 -3.31 14.79 -3.07
N VAL A 275 -2.39 13.98 -2.55
CA VAL A 275 -2.32 13.67 -1.11
C VAL A 275 -1.92 14.91 -0.32
N ASP A 276 -0.92 15.64 -0.80
CA ASP A 276 -0.43 16.86 -0.13
C ASP A 276 -1.54 17.91 -0.04
N GLY A 277 -2.18 18.22 -1.18
CA GLY A 277 -3.29 19.16 -1.24
C GLY A 277 -4.52 18.69 -0.46
N GLY A 278 -4.80 17.39 -0.47
CA GLY A 278 -5.89 16.79 0.31
C GLY A 278 -5.67 16.92 1.82
N MET A 279 -4.45 16.62 2.31
CA MET A 279 -4.08 16.83 3.72
C MET A 279 -4.16 18.30 4.12
N ILE A 280 -3.50 19.17 3.35
CA ILE A 280 -3.52 20.63 3.62
C ILE A 280 -4.96 21.13 3.64
N GLY A 281 -5.76 20.79 2.63
CA GLY A 281 -7.17 21.22 2.55
C GLY A 281 -7.99 20.74 3.74
N ALA A 282 -7.79 19.50 4.20
CA ALA A 282 -8.45 18.99 5.39
C ALA A 282 -8.03 19.76 6.65
N PHE A 283 -6.73 20.06 6.83
CA PHE A 283 -6.26 20.85 7.98
C PHE A 283 -6.80 22.28 7.97
N LEU A 284 -6.89 22.93 6.80
CA LEU A 284 -7.54 24.22 6.67
C LEU A 284 -9.02 24.17 7.08
N ALA A 285 -9.72 23.09 6.74
CA ALA A 285 -11.12 22.89 7.15
C ALA A 285 -11.27 22.70 8.68
N PHE A 286 -10.20 22.26 9.37
CA PHE A 286 -10.11 22.22 10.83
C PHE A 286 -9.60 23.53 11.45
N GLY A 287 -9.38 24.58 10.68
CA GLY A 287 -8.92 25.88 11.15
C GLY A 287 -7.42 25.96 11.45
N VAL A 288 -6.63 25.01 10.95
CA VAL A 288 -5.16 25.05 11.10
C VAL A 288 -4.59 26.16 10.22
N ASP A 289 -3.61 26.90 10.76
CA ASP A 289 -2.91 27.93 10.01
C ASP A 289 -2.29 27.37 8.71
N PRO A 290 -2.51 28.05 7.55
CA PRO A 290 -2.04 27.54 6.26
C PRO A 290 -0.53 27.30 6.19
N ALA A 291 0.28 28.19 6.76
CA ALA A 291 1.73 28.06 6.72
C ALA A 291 2.21 26.85 7.53
N THR A 292 1.63 26.66 8.72
CA THR A 292 1.91 25.49 9.57
C THR A 292 1.47 24.19 8.92
N ALA A 293 0.27 24.16 8.32
CA ALA A 293 -0.24 22.97 7.61
C ALA A 293 0.69 22.58 6.45
N VAL A 294 1.11 23.54 5.64
CA VAL A 294 2.03 23.28 4.50
C VAL A 294 3.36 22.75 5.01
N LEU A 295 4.00 23.39 5.99
CA LEU A 295 5.29 22.96 6.51
C LEU A 295 5.23 21.56 7.14
N ALA A 296 4.23 21.30 7.94
CA ALA A 296 4.04 19.97 8.57
C ALA A 296 3.80 18.88 7.53
N VAL A 297 2.92 19.09 6.56
CA VAL A 297 2.62 18.12 5.49
C VAL A 297 3.83 17.88 4.60
N LEU A 298 4.57 18.92 4.20
CA LEU A 298 5.77 18.74 3.39
C LEU A 298 6.88 18.01 4.13
N SER A 299 7.07 18.28 5.43
CA SER A 299 8.04 17.57 6.28
C SER A 299 7.66 16.12 6.48
N TYR A 300 6.38 15.86 6.77
CA TYR A 300 5.83 14.52 6.80
C TYR A 300 6.13 13.78 5.48
N ARG A 301 5.84 14.39 4.33
CA ARG A 301 6.09 13.76 3.02
C ARG A 301 7.58 13.53 2.75
N ALA A 302 8.45 14.42 3.19
CA ALA A 302 9.90 14.20 3.08
C ALA A 302 10.34 12.97 3.88
N ILE A 303 9.82 12.80 5.09
CA ILE A 303 10.19 11.71 6.01
C ILE A 303 9.45 10.42 5.63
N ALA A 304 8.12 10.45 5.51
CA ALA A 304 7.32 9.24 5.36
C ALA A 304 7.22 8.74 3.91
N PHE A 305 7.54 9.55 2.92
CA PHE A 305 7.46 9.14 1.53
C PHE A 305 8.83 9.07 0.85
N TRP A 306 9.60 10.17 0.85
CA TRP A 306 10.85 10.24 0.09
C TRP A 306 12.00 9.49 0.76
N LEU A 307 12.18 9.67 2.07
CA LEU A 307 13.29 9.05 2.80
C LEU A 307 13.28 7.51 2.69
N PRO A 308 12.16 6.79 2.89
CA PRO A 308 12.15 5.34 2.80
C PRO A 308 12.22 4.80 1.36
N THR A 309 12.01 5.64 0.37
CA THR A 309 12.12 5.23 -1.04
C THR A 309 13.56 4.82 -1.39
N LEU A 310 14.57 5.44 -0.76
CA LEU A 310 15.98 5.10 -0.98
C LEU A 310 16.33 3.67 -0.51
N PRO A 311 16.10 3.29 0.76
CA PRO A 311 16.30 1.90 1.18
C PRO A 311 15.37 0.92 0.45
N GLY A 312 14.19 1.35 0.03
CA GLY A 312 13.28 0.55 -0.79
C GLY A 312 13.86 0.22 -2.16
N LEU A 313 14.55 1.16 -2.81
CA LEU A 313 15.25 0.93 -4.06
C LEU A 313 16.42 -0.07 -3.88
N VAL A 314 17.19 0.07 -2.82
CA VAL A 314 18.25 -0.89 -2.46
C VAL A 314 17.64 -2.29 -2.24
N ALA A 315 16.54 -2.38 -1.49
CA ALA A 315 15.82 -3.62 -1.24
C ALA A 315 15.30 -4.27 -2.54
N TYR A 316 14.92 -3.48 -3.54
CA TYR A 316 14.52 -4.00 -4.84
C TYR A 316 15.68 -4.76 -5.54
N PHE A 317 16.87 -4.19 -5.57
CA PHE A 317 18.03 -4.88 -6.16
C PHE A 317 18.45 -6.10 -5.35
N GLN A 318 18.38 -6.03 -4.02
CA GLN A 318 18.63 -7.17 -3.14
C GLN A 318 17.62 -8.29 -3.39
N LEU A 319 16.32 -7.97 -3.48
CA LEU A 319 15.26 -8.94 -3.77
C LEU A 319 15.46 -9.65 -5.10
N ARG A 320 15.87 -8.90 -6.14
CA ARG A 320 16.18 -9.51 -7.45
C ARG A 320 17.32 -10.54 -7.37
N ARG A 321 18.35 -10.28 -6.57
CA ARG A 321 19.45 -11.25 -6.32
C ARG A 321 18.92 -12.47 -5.56
N THR A 322 18.23 -12.27 -4.45
CA THR A 322 17.63 -13.34 -3.65
C THR A 322 16.72 -14.26 -4.49
N VAL A 323 15.88 -13.69 -5.36
CA VAL A 323 15.04 -14.49 -6.27
C VAL A 323 15.87 -15.20 -7.32
N GLY A 324 17.01 -14.64 -7.75
CA GLY A 324 17.97 -15.32 -8.64
C GLY A 324 18.58 -16.55 -7.96
N ASP A 325 18.96 -16.42 -6.70
CA ASP A 325 19.53 -17.51 -5.90
C ASP A 325 18.51 -18.65 -5.71
N TRP A 326 17.25 -18.34 -5.36
CA TRP A 326 16.19 -19.34 -5.29
C TRP A 326 15.98 -20.10 -6.59
N LYS A 327 16.08 -19.41 -7.74
CA LYS A 327 15.94 -20.04 -9.05
C LYS A 327 17.12 -20.99 -9.34
N ALA A 328 18.34 -20.61 -8.94
CA ALA A 328 19.52 -21.45 -9.11
C ALA A 328 19.44 -22.71 -8.21
N GLU A 329 18.98 -22.56 -6.97
CA GLU A 329 18.74 -23.68 -6.06
C GLU A 329 17.70 -24.66 -6.62
N ASP A 330 16.56 -24.14 -7.12
CA ASP A 330 15.51 -24.97 -7.70
C ASP A 330 16.02 -25.74 -8.92
N ALA A 331 16.84 -25.13 -9.77
CA ALA A 331 17.43 -25.77 -10.95
C ALA A 331 18.48 -26.85 -10.57
N ALA A 332 19.17 -26.67 -9.44
CA ALA A 332 20.14 -27.67 -8.96
C ALA A 332 19.49 -28.91 -8.34
N VAL A 333 18.22 -28.79 -7.90
CA VAL A 333 17.44 -29.91 -7.31
C VAL A 333 16.67 -30.68 -8.38
N GLU A 334 16.46 -30.10 -9.57
CA GLU A 334 15.75 -30.81 -10.66
C GLU A 334 16.65 -31.94 -11.20
N PRO A 335 16.28 -33.24 -11.10
CA PRO A 335 17.13 -34.33 -11.57
C PRO A 335 17.36 -34.21 -13.07
N GLU A 336 18.60 -34.46 -13.49
CA GLU A 336 18.98 -34.49 -14.90
C GLU A 336 18.01 -35.40 -15.68
N PRO A 337 17.46 -34.95 -16.81
CA PRO A 337 16.48 -35.76 -17.55
C PRO A 337 17.12 -37.11 -17.90
N VAL A 338 16.56 -38.19 -17.34
CA VAL A 338 16.99 -39.55 -17.65
C VAL A 338 16.98 -39.69 -19.18
N PRO A 339 18.11 -40.04 -19.84
CA PRO A 339 18.14 -40.21 -21.27
C PRO A 339 17.12 -41.28 -21.68
N VAL A 340 16.08 -40.89 -22.42
CA VAL A 340 15.13 -41.83 -22.98
C VAL A 340 15.92 -42.74 -23.92
N ALA A 341 16.12 -44.00 -23.51
CA ALA A 341 16.79 -44.97 -24.32
C ALA A 341 16.12 -45.01 -25.70
N ALA A 342 16.91 -44.82 -26.75
CA ALA A 342 16.42 -44.86 -28.12
C ALA A 342 15.75 -46.23 -28.35
N PRO A 343 14.58 -46.29 -28.99
CA PRO A 343 13.90 -47.53 -29.23
C PRO A 343 14.83 -48.46 -30.05
N ALA A 344 15.08 -49.67 -29.52
CA ALA A 344 15.89 -50.67 -30.22
C ALA A 344 15.30 -50.92 -31.61
N ARG A 345 16.11 -50.69 -32.63
CA ARG A 345 15.73 -51.05 -34.01
C ARG A 345 15.55 -52.57 -34.05
N VAL A 346 14.33 -53.04 -34.11
CA VAL A 346 14.04 -54.43 -34.45
C VAL A 346 14.48 -54.63 -35.89
N ALA A 347 15.59 -55.34 -36.08
CA ALA A 347 16.00 -55.84 -37.39
C ALA A 347 15.05 -56.96 -37.78
N ILE A 348 14.21 -56.69 -38.76
CA ILE A 348 13.40 -57.73 -39.39
C ILE A 348 14.35 -58.40 -40.40
N ALA A 349 14.67 -59.67 -40.15
CA ALA A 349 15.36 -60.58 -41.11
C ALA A 349 14.36 -61.21 -42.05
#